data_29c5e0b99c0e1d4d479dfb65d5bf345a
#
_entry.id   29c5e0b99c0e1d4d479dfb65d5bf345a
#
_cell.length_a   1.000
_cell.length_b   1.000
_cell.length_c   1.000
_cell.angle_alpha   90.00
_cell.angle_beta   90.00
_cell.angle_gamma   90.00
#
_symmetry.space_group_name_H-M   'P 1'
#
loop_
_entity.id
_entity.type
_entity.pdbx_description
1 polymer ?
#
loop_
_entity_poly.entity_id
_entity_poly.type
_entity_poly.pdbx_seq_one_letter_code
_entity_poly.pdbx_strand_id
1 'polypeptide(L)'
;NVSKSLLISALEESGKLGCCINATELDMVSGAIRNEYGKHDDVFRAAFQHEVVSADFKVNGRQVVAHHPRLALCFAGTPNQLARFIPSLESGLYSRFLIYTGQSDWCWRSAAPRAGGEDHQSVFARLSHRLLELHLFLLQSPTEVTFTAAQWEEHTSRFSSHLSEVVNERDDSPGAIVLRHGLMASRIAGVLTALRKGECAWAMPQYVCSDEDFHTAMLMTDVLLEHSLLLSTSVQKSETNSKPLKPYFRLRPVLQSFSGTFTFAEMVEKAVKMGIPQSTAKRLFKKTVDLELVVKEDGKYRKTHRKWA
;
A
#
# COMPACT_ATOMS: atom_id res chain seq x y z
N ASN A 1 -14.87 5.35 -17.30
CA ASN A 1 -13.65 6.14 -17.05
C ASN A 1 -14.05 7.47 -16.40
N VAL A 2 -13.67 7.67 -15.13
CA VAL A 2 -13.92 8.91 -14.39
C VAL A 2 -12.69 9.79 -14.54
N SER A 3 -12.84 11.03 -15.02
CA SER A 3 -11.72 11.98 -15.03
C SER A 3 -11.41 12.48 -13.62
N LYS A 4 -10.20 13.00 -13.40
CA LYS A 4 -9.80 13.59 -12.10
C LYS A 4 -10.78 14.69 -11.65
N SER A 5 -11.17 15.56 -12.56
CA SER A 5 -12.11 16.64 -12.28
C SER A 5 -13.49 16.11 -11.87
N LEU A 6 -13.99 15.07 -12.54
CA LEU A 6 -15.27 14.45 -12.18
C LEU A 6 -15.22 13.76 -10.82
N LEU A 7 -14.09 13.13 -10.46
CA LEU A 7 -13.90 12.55 -9.13
C LEU A 7 -13.93 13.64 -8.05
N ILE A 8 -13.26 14.76 -8.28
CA ILE A 8 -13.26 15.87 -7.32
C ILE A 8 -14.64 16.50 -7.20
N SER A 9 -15.41 16.63 -8.30
CA SER A 9 -16.81 17.07 -8.25
C SER A 9 -17.68 16.12 -7.41
N ALA A 10 -17.53 14.82 -7.63
CA ALA A 10 -18.27 13.84 -6.86
C ALA A 10 -17.94 13.90 -5.35
N LEU A 11 -16.68 14.14 -5.01
CA LEU A 11 -16.23 14.32 -3.62
C LEU A 11 -16.79 15.59 -2.98
N GLU A 12 -16.88 16.69 -3.74
CA GLU A 12 -17.48 17.94 -3.28
C GLU A 12 -18.98 17.77 -3.09
N GLU A 13 -19.67 17.21 -4.07
CA GLU A 13 -21.14 17.02 -4.06
C GLU A 13 -21.58 16.04 -2.95
N SER A 14 -20.81 14.98 -2.69
CA SER A 14 -21.12 14.00 -1.64
C SER A 14 -20.92 14.55 -0.23
N GLY A 15 -20.09 15.56 -0.04
CA GLY A 15 -19.87 16.23 1.22
C GLY A 15 -19.60 15.26 2.39
N LYS A 16 -20.44 15.32 3.42
CA LYS A 16 -20.30 14.47 4.63
C LYS A 16 -20.62 12.99 4.38
N LEU A 17 -21.35 12.63 3.33
CA LEU A 17 -21.66 11.24 2.99
C LEU A 17 -20.44 10.51 2.45
N GLY A 18 -19.60 11.23 1.71
CA GLY A 18 -18.43 10.66 1.06
C GLY A 18 -18.75 9.82 -0.19
N CYS A 19 -17.70 9.32 -0.81
CA CYS A 19 -17.77 8.47 -2.00
C CYS A 19 -17.15 7.10 -1.73
N CYS A 20 -17.68 6.07 -2.38
CA CYS A 20 -17.07 4.75 -2.42
C CYS A 20 -16.83 4.36 -3.88
N ILE A 21 -15.58 3.99 -4.21
CA ILE A 21 -15.26 3.39 -5.50
C ILE A 21 -15.02 1.91 -5.27
N ASN A 22 -15.87 1.08 -5.86
CA ASN A 22 -15.74 -0.36 -5.85
C ASN A 22 -15.42 -0.85 -7.27
N ALA A 23 -14.33 -1.60 -7.45
CA ALA A 23 -13.96 -2.21 -8.71
C ALA A 23 -13.55 -3.67 -8.49
N THR A 24 -14.22 -4.57 -9.19
CA THR A 24 -13.95 -6.01 -9.15
C THR A 24 -12.66 -6.39 -9.85
N GLU A 25 -12.12 -5.49 -10.69
CA GLU A 25 -10.84 -5.65 -11.37
C GLU A 25 -10.06 -4.34 -11.37
N LEU A 26 -8.82 -4.38 -10.89
CA LEU A 26 -7.92 -3.21 -10.87
C LEU A 26 -7.65 -2.61 -12.26
N ASP A 27 -7.73 -3.41 -13.33
CA ASP A 27 -7.53 -2.92 -14.70
C ASP A 27 -8.61 -1.91 -15.13
N MET A 28 -9.81 -1.97 -14.56
CA MET A 28 -10.87 -0.99 -14.81
C MET A 28 -10.47 0.42 -14.31
N VAL A 29 -9.72 0.47 -13.21
CA VAL A 29 -9.24 1.72 -12.61
C VAL A 29 -7.91 2.15 -13.23
N SER A 30 -7.00 1.21 -13.46
CA SER A 30 -5.66 1.50 -14.00
C SER A 30 -5.70 2.04 -15.43
N GLY A 31 -6.69 1.65 -16.23
CA GLY A 31 -6.91 2.21 -17.58
C GLY A 31 -7.26 3.70 -17.56
N ALA A 32 -7.96 4.17 -16.54
CA ALA A 32 -8.26 5.59 -16.33
C ALA A 32 -7.04 6.39 -15.85
N ILE A 33 -6.17 5.77 -15.06
CA ILE A 33 -4.99 6.40 -14.44
C ILE A 33 -3.82 6.57 -15.43
N ARG A 34 -3.73 5.73 -16.47
CA ARG A 34 -2.64 5.78 -17.46
C ARG A 34 -2.74 6.92 -18.46
N ASN A 35 -3.92 7.46 -18.70
CA ASN A 35 -4.09 8.61 -19.55
C ASN A 35 -3.67 9.89 -18.81
N GLU A 36 -3.01 10.85 -19.49
CA GLU A 36 -2.54 12.11 -18.91
C GLU A 36 -3.62 12.88 -18.12
N TYR A 37 -4.89 12.69 -18.50
CA TYR A 37 -6.06 13.28 -17.84
C TYR A 37 -6.63 12.46 -16.68
N GLY A 38 -6.08 11.27 -16.39
CA GLY A 38 -6.65 10.29 -15.47
C GLY A 38 -5.78 9.94 -14.27
N LYS A 39 -4.69 10.66 -13.99
CA LYS A 39 -3.87 10.41 -12.80
C LYS A 39 -4.63 10.83 -11.56
N HIS A 40 -5.19 9.83 -10.83
CA HIS A 40 -5.95 10.06 -9.60
C HIS A 40 -5.15 9.79 -8.32
N ASP A 41 -3.92 9.33 -8.43
CA ASP A 41 -3.08 8.93 -7.31
C ASP A 41 -2.83 10.05 -6.30
N ASP A 42 -2.72 11.29 -6.76
CA ASP A 42 -2.62 12.47 -5.89
C ASP A 42 -3.93 12.74 -5.15
N VAL A 43 -5.10 12.58 -5.82
CA VAL A 43 -6.41 12.72 -5.16
C VAL A 43 -6.61 11.62 -4.13
N PHE A 44 -6.25 10.37 -4.43
CA PHE A 44 -6.35 9.26 -3.48
C PHE A 44 -5.48 9.49 -2.25
N ARG A 45 -4.25 10.01 -2.45
CA ARG A 45 -3.34 10.31 -1.34
C ARG A 45 -3.85 11.46 -0.46
N ALA A 46 -4.36 12.52 -1.09
CA ALA A 46 -4.92 13.66 -0.37
C ALA A 46 -6.21 13.27 0.37
N ALA A 47 -7.13 12.55 -0.29
CA ALA A 47 -8.37 12.09 0.33
C ALA A 47 -8.13 11.12 1.51
N PHE A 48 -7.07 10.33 1.49
CA PHE A 48 -6.68 9.48 2.63
C PHE A 48 -6.39 10.31 3.90
N GLN A 49 -5.87 11.52 3.74
CA GLN A 49 -5.57 12.45 4.83
C GLN A 49 -6.69 13.48 5.05
N HIS A 50 -7.78 13.41 4.28
CA HIS A 50 -8.84 14.44 4.25
C HIS A 50 -8.32 15.83 3.88
N GLU A 51 -7.21 15.91 3.13
CA GLU A 51 -6.62 17.15 2.63
C GLU A 51 -7.46 17.71 1.47
N VAL A 52 -7.49 19.05 1.35
CA VAL A 52 -8.23 19.73 0.29
C VAL A 52 -7.78 19.29 -1.09
N VAL A 53 -8.74 18.99 -1.94
CA VAL A 53 -8.51 18.72 -3.37
C VAL A 53 -9.34 19.67 -4.21
N SER A 54 -8.76 20.16 -5.31
CA SER A 54 -9.44 21.09 -6.21
C SER A 54 -9.21 20.75 -7.68
N ALA A 55 -10.16 21.17 -8.51
CA ALA A 55 -10.06 21.10 -9.96
C ALA A 55 -10.66 22.34 -10.62
N ASP A 56 -9.97 22.83 -11.67
CA ASP A 56 -10.45 23.92 -12.50
C ASP A 56 -11.04 23.37 -13.79
N PHE A 57 -12.28 23.72 -14.08
CA PHE A 57 -12.95 23.35 -15.33
C PHE A 57 -12.74 24.44 -16.39
N LYS A 58 -11.89 24.15 -17.36
CA LYS A 58 -11.55 25.10 -18.45
C LYS A 58 -12.76 25.57 -19.27
N VAL A 59 -13.78 24.72 -19.40
CA VAL A 59 -14.92 24.99 -20.27
C VAL A 59 -15.86 26.05 -19.68
N ASN A 60 -16.02 26.09 -18.36
CA ASN A 60 -17.01 26.95 -17.68
C ASN A 60 -16.39 27.92 -16.67
N GLY A 61 -15.07 27.95 -16.54
CA GLY A 61 -14.39 28.76 -15.52
C GLY A 61 -14.77 28.37 -14.07
N ARG A 62 -15.45 27.22 -13.88
CA ARG A 62 -15.88 26.74 -12.56
C ARG A 62 -14.71 26.08 -11.86
N GLN A 63 -14.41 26.55 -10.66
CA GLN A 63 -13.54 25.86 -9.71
C GLN A 63 -14.38 25.00 -8.77
N VAL A 64 -13.96 23.77 -8.57
CA VAL A 64 -14.55 22.80 -7.63
C VAL A 64 -13.54 22.48 -6.56
N VAL A 65 -13.94 22.56 -5.29
CA VAL A 65 -13.07 22.37 -4.14
C VAL A 65 -13.74 21.44 -3.13
N ALA A 66 -13.20 20.27 -2.90
CA ALA A 66 -13.60 19.40 -1.80
C ALA A 66 -12.66 19.63 -0.61
N HIS A 67 -13.16 20.32 0.41
CA HIS A 67 -12.37 20.72 1.59
C HIS A 67 -12.01 19.54 2.51
N HIS A 68 -12.92 18.59 2.68
CA HIS A 68 -12.74 17.41 3.53
C HIS A 68 -13.19 16.16 2.77
N PRO A 69 -12.46 15.75 1.72
CA PRO A 69 -12.86 14.62 0.89
C PRO A 69 -12.92 13.34 1.72
N ARG A 70 -14.03 12.61 1.59
CA ARG A 70 -14.26 11.30 2.23
C ARG A 70 -14.37 10.26 1.13
N LEU A 71 -13.32 9.45 0.99
CA LEU A 71 -13.21 8.48 -0.07
C LEU A 71 -12.88 7.10 0.50
N ALA A 72 -13.72 6.14 0.18
CA ALA A 72 -13.45 4.72 0.40
C ALA A 72 -13.15 4.03 -0.93
N LEU A 73 -12.14 3.17 -0.96
CA LEU A 73 -11.72 2.41 -2.13
C LEU A 73 -11.76 0.92 -1.79
N CYS A 74 -12.44 0.12 -2.64
CA CYS A 74 -12.45 -1.32 -2.52
C CYS A 74 -12.16 -1.93 -3.90
N PHE A 75 -10.99 -2.54 -4.06
CA PHE A 75 -10.53 -3.07 -5.33
C PHE A 75 -10.16 -4.54 -5.20
N ALA A 76 -10.47 -5.32 -6.23
CA ALA A 76 -9.97 -6.67 -6.37
C ALA A 76 -9.09 -6.77 -7.63
N GLY A 77 -8.17 -7.74 -7.62
CA GLY A 77 -7.29 -7.94 -8.77
C GLY A 77 -6.21 -8.98 -8.49
N THR A 78 -5.39 -9.20 -9.49
CA THR A 78 -4.21 -10.06 -9.39
C THR A 78 -2.97 -9.26 -8.95
N PRO A 79 -1.90 -9.91 -8.42
CA PRO A 79 -0.65 -9.22 -8.09
C PRO A 79 -0.05 -8.42 -9.26
N ASN A 80 -0.19 -8.93 -10.50
CA ASN A 80 0.28 -8.22 -11.69
C ASN A 80 -0.55 -6.97 -12.00
N GLN A 81 -1.86 -7.00 -11.76
CA GLN A 81 -2.72 -5.82 -11.89
C GLN A 81 -2.37 -4.77 -10.82
N LEU A 82 -2.10 -5.20 -9.58
CA LEU A 82 -1.65 -4.32 -8.50
C LEU A 82 -0.33 -3.62 -8.88
N ALA A 83 0.67 -4.35 -9.37
CA ALA A 83 1.95 -3.78 -9.79
C ALA A 83 1.82 -2.81 -10.98
N ARG A 84 0.80 -2.97 -11.83
CA ARG A 84 0.47 -2.01 -12.90
C ARG A 84 -0.28 -0.79 -12.38
N PHE A 85 -1.13 -0.96 -11.39
CA PHE A 85 -1.90 0.12 -10.76
C PHE A 85 -1.00 1.00 -9.89
N ILE A 86 -0.13 0.40 -9.09
CA ILE A 86 0.84 1.11 -8.24
C ILE A 86 2.25 0.67 -8.66
N PRO A 87 2.84 1.32 -9.66
CA PRO A 87 4.13 0.90 -10.22
C PRO A 87 5.32 1.19 -9.32
N SER A 88 5.16 2.04 -8.30
CA SER A 88 6.24 2.44 -7.39
C SER A 88 5.79 2.55 -5.95
N LEU A 89 6.59 2.00 -5.04
CA LEU A 89 6.42 2.18 -3.59
C LEU A 89 6.74 3.61 -3.15
N GLU A 90 7.66 4.29 -3.84
CA GLU A 90 8.08 5.66 -3.55
C GLU A 90 6.94 6.68 -3.71
N SER A 91 5.93 6.37 -4.53
CA SER A 91 4.78 7.26 -4.71
C SER A 91 3.97 7.46 -3.43
N GLY A 92 4.14 6.59 -2.43
CA GLY A 92 3.40 6.58 -1.18
C GLY A 92 1.93 6.16 -1.32
N LEU A 93 1.46 5.84 -2.53
CA LEU A 93 0.10 5.35 -2.74
C LEU A 93 -0.07 3.95 -2.17
N TYR A 94 0.91 3.07 -2.40
CA TYR A 94 0.90 1.68 -1.93
C TYR A 94 0.64 1.56 -0.43
N SER A 95 1.37 2.34 0.37
CA SER A 95 1.28 2.32 1.83
C SER A 95 -0.09 2.74 2.39
N ARG A 96 -0.96 3.32 1.56
CA ARG A 96 -2.32 3.75 1.92
C ARG A 96 -3.40 2.71 1.66
N PHE A 97 -3.03 1.56 1.13
CA PHE A 97 -3.96 0.44 0.94
C PHE A 97 -3.72 -0.64 1.99
N LEU A 98 -4.81 -1.17 2.52
CA LEU A 98 -4.83 -2.43 3.24
C LEU A 98 -4.96 -3.54 2.19
N ILE A 99 -3.97 -4.41 2.10
CA ILE A 99 -3.93 -5.44 1.08
C ILE A 99 -4.19 -6.79 1.74
N TYR A 100 -5.22 -7.47 1.26
CA TYR A 100 -5.49 -8.86 1.61
C TYR A 100 -5.18 -9.74 0.41
N THR A 101 -4.38 -10.77 0.58
CA THR A 101 -4.08 -11.76 -0.46
C THR A 101 -4.31 -13.16 0.05
N GLY A 102 -4.65 -14.06 -0.85
CA GLY A 102 -4.88 -15.47 -0.53
C GLY A 102 -4.57 -16.36 -1.72
N GLN A 103 -4.39 -17.63 -1.46
CA GLN A 103 -4.24 -18.66 -2.49
C GLN A 103 -5.58 -19.33 -2.73
N SER A 104 -5.87 -19.68 -3.99
CA SER A 104 -7.03 -20.48 -4.33
C SER A 104 -6.72 -21.96 -4.12
N ASP A 105 -7.66 -22.68 -3.56
CA ASP A 105 -7.56 -24.13 -3.35
C ASP A 105 -7.63 -24.93 -4.68
N TRP A 106 -7.83 -24.25 -5.82
CA TRP A 106 -8.01 -24.86 -7.14
C TRP A 106 -9.02 -26.02 -7.13
N CYS A 107 -10.04 -25.92 -6.29
CA CYS A 107 -11.08 -26.91 -6.19
C CYS A 107 -12.28 -26.54 -7.08
N TRP A 108 -12.68 -27.44 -7.95
CA TRP A 108 -13.89 -27.23 -8.74
C TRP A 108 -15.12 -27.24 -7.82
N ARG A 109 -15.89 -26.16 -7.87
CA ARG A 109 -17.17 -26.07 -7.18
C ARG A 109 -18.28 -26.08 -8.21
N SER A 110 -19.28 -26.94 -8.00
CA SER A 110 -20.43 -27.02 -8.87
C SER A 110 -21.17 -25.68 -8.92
N ALA A 111 -21.50 -25.23 -10.13
CA ALA A 111 -22.37 -24.07 -10.36
C ALA A 111 -23.87 -24.42 -10.27
N ALA A 112 -24.22 -25.69 -10.02
CA ALA A 112 -25.61 -26.13 -9.89
C ALA A 112 -26.27 -25.47 -8.68
N PRO A 113 -27.55 -25.06 -8.78
CA PRO A 113 -28.30 -24.55 -7.64
C PRO A 113 -28.29 -25.56 -6.50
N ARG A 114 -27.95 -25.10 -5.29
CA ARG A 114 -28.02 -25.94 -4.09
C ARG A 114 -29.45 -26.01 -3.61
N ALA A 115 -30.02 -27.21 -3.50
CA ALA A 115 -31.34 -27.41 -2.88
C ALA A 115 -31.27 -26.95 -1.40
N GLY A 116 -32.16 -26.04 -1.00
CA GLY A 116 -32.29 -25.56 0.39
C GLY A 116 -31.24 -24.49 0.81
N GLY A 117 -30.43 -23.92 -0.11
CA GLY A 117 -29.58 -22.78 0.19
C GLY A 117 -30.37 -21.49 0.33
N GLU A 118 -29.95 -20.61 1.24
CA GLU A 118 -30.49 -19.25 1.32
C GLU A 118 -30.22 -18.50 0.03
N ASP A 119 -31.20 -17.80 -0.51
CA ASP A 119 -31.03 -16.99 -1.72
C ASP A 119 -30.10 -15.80 -1.42
N HIS A 120 -28.98 -15.71 -2.16
CA HIS A 120 -28.00 -14.64 -1.99
C HIS A 120 -28.60 -13.26 -2.18
N GLN A 121 -29.59 -13.07 -3.05
CA GLN A 121 -30.24 -11.77 -3.25
C GLN A 121 -30.97 -11.33 -1.98
N SER A 122 -31.70 -12.26 -1.34
CA SER A 122 -32.37 -11.99 -0.07
C SER A 122 -31.40 -11.67 1.07
N VAL A 123 -30.26 -12.36 1.12
CA VAL A 123 -29.21 -12.07 2.10
C VAL A 123 -28.64 -10.65 1.88
N PHE A 124 -28.28 -10.33 0.65
CA PHE A 124 -27.75 -8.99 0.33
C PHE A 124 -28.77 -7.89 0.54
N ALA A 125 -30.04 -8.09 0.21
CA ALA A 125 -31.11 -7.13 0.48
C ALA A 125 -31.25 -6.84 1.98
N ARG A 126 -31.25 -7.88 2.82
CA ARG A 126 -31.31 -7.75 4.28
C ARG A 126 -30.08 -6.99 4.84
N LEU A 127 -28.88 -7.34 4.38
CA LEU A 127 -27.65 -6.67 4.79
C LEU A 127 -27.64 -5.20 4.35
N SER A 128 -28.08 -4.89 3.13
CA SER A 128 -28.17 -3.53 2.61
C SER A 128 -29.13 -2.68 3.44
N HIS A 129 -30.28 -3.23 3.82
CA HIS A 129 -31.24 -2.54 4.67
C HIS A 129 -30.63 -2.22 6.04
N ARG A 130 -30.01 -3.21 6.68
CA ARG A 130 -29.32 -3.04 7.95
C ARG A 130 -28.21 -1.98 7.88
N LEU A 131 -27.42 -2.00 6.80
CA LEU A 131 -26.35 -1.02 6.60
C LEU A 131 -26.91 0.39 6.40
N LEU A 132 -28.04 0.54 5.70
CA LEU A 132 -28.71 1.83 5.53
C LEU A 132 -29.23 2.36 6.86
N GLU A 133 -29.88 1.56 7.68
CA GLU A 133 -30.36 1.94 9.01
C GLU A 133 -29.21 2.40 9.91
N LEU A 134 -28.11 1.64 9.93
CA LEU A 134 -26.90 1.98 10.66
C LEU A 134 -26.32 3.33 10.18
N HIS A 135 -26.22 3.51 8.87
CA HIS A 135 -25.72 4.74 8.26
C HIS A 135 -26.55 5.95 8.65
N LEU A 136 -27.88 5.84 8.55
CA LEU A 136 -28.80 6.92 8.94
C LEU A 136 -28.70 7.25 10.44
N PHE A 137 -28.58 6.22 11.28
CA PHE A 137 -28.39 6.39 12.72
C PHE A 137 -27.06 7.12 13.03
N LEU A 138 -25.97 6.73 12.42
CA LEU A 138 -24.66 7.36 12.64
C LEU A 138 -24.59 8.80 12.10
N LEU A 139 -25.34 9.13 11.04
CA LEU A 139 -25.46 10.51 10.55
C LEU A 139 -26.17 11.41 11.55
N GLN A 140 -27.22 10.90 12.22
CA GLN A 140 -27.97 11.64 13.23
C GLN A 140 -27.27 11.69 14.59
N SER A 141 -26.41 10.71 14.86
CA SER A 141 -25.67 10.58 16.11
C SER A 141 -24.15 10.49 15.83
N PRO A 142 -23.49 11.60 15.48
CA PRO A 142 -22.05 11.63 15.26
C PRO A 142 -21.30 11.07 16.46
N THR A 143 -20.23 10.34 16.18
CA THR A 143 -19.49 9.59 17.19
C THR A 143 -18.03 9.97 17.19
N GLU A 144 -17.52 10.37 18.35
CA GLU A 144 -16.10 10.44 18.62
C GLU A 144 -15.67 9.14 19.29
N VAL A 145 -14.71 8.44 18.68
CA VAL A 145 -14.13 7.21 19.25
C VAL A 145 -12.80 7.57 19.90
N THR A 146 -12.66 7.21 21.17
CA THR A 146 -11.45 7.41 21.96
C THR A 146 -10.86 6.06 22.36
N PHE A 147 -9.58 6.07 22.77
CA PHE A 147 -8.85 4.89 23.20
C PHE A 147 -8.29 5.12 24.61
N THR A 148 -8.17 4.06 25.39
CA THR A 148 -7.54 4.09 26.70
C THR A 148 -6.02 4.30 26.59
N ALA A 149 -5.39 4.75 27.67
CA ALA A 149 -3.93 4.87 27.72
C ALA A 149 -3.23 3.52 27.46
N ALA A 150 -3.78 2.42 27.99
CA ALA A 150 -3.26 1.07 27.79
C ALA A 150 -3.35 0.63 26.31
N GLN A 151 -4.45 0.95 25.62
CA GLN A 151 -4.61 0.67 24.19
C GLN A 151 -3.59 1.46 23.35
N TRP A 152 -3.34 2.73 23.68
CA TRP A 152 -2.31 3.53 22.99
C TRP A 152 -0.89 3.03 23.26
N GLU A 153 -0.61 2.54 24.45
CA GLU A 153 0.69 1.94 24.79
C GLU A 153 0.91 0.63 24.01
N GLU A 154 -0.10 -0.25 23.96
CA GLU A 154 -0.06 -1.47 23.15
C GLU A 154 0.13 -1.16 21.68
N HIS A 155 -0.65 -0.21 21.12
CA HIS A 155 -0.53 0.22 19.74
C HIS A 155 0.89 0.71 19.42
N THR A 156 1.43 1.58 20.27
CA THR A 156 2.77 2.14 20.10
C THR A 156 3.85 1.06 20.16
N SER A 157 3.78 0.18 21.15
CA SER A 157 4.72 -0.93 21.32
C SER A 157 4.72 -1.87 20.10
N ARG A 158 3.53 -2.27 19.64
CA ARG A 158 3.33 -3.18 18.51
C ARG A 158 3.91 -2.62 17.22
N PHE A 159 3.53 -1.41 16.83
CA PHE A 159 4.02 -0.81 15.57
C PHE A 159 5.47 -0.35 15.64
N SER A 160 6.00 -0.02 16.82
CA SER A 160 7.44 0.20 17.00
C SER A 160 8.24 -1.09 16.77
N SER A 161 7.74 -2.25 17.25
CA SER A 161 8.36 -3.56 17.00
C SER A 161 8.35 -3.87 15.49
N HIS A 162 7.19 -3.81 14.83
CA HIS A 162 7.09 -4.03 13.39
C HIS A 162 8.00 -3.10 12.58
N LEU A 163 8.08 -1.82 12.96
CA LEU A 163 8.94 -0.87 12.27
C LEU A 163 10.41 -1.24 12.43
N SER A 164 10.84 -1.62 13.64
CA SER A 164 12.21 -2.04 13.93
C SER A 164 12.61 -3.29 13.14
N GLU A 165 11.73 -4.28 13.05
CA GLU A 165 11.94 -5.50 12.27
C GLU A 165 12.12 -5.18 10.78
N VAL A 166 11.23 -4.37 10.21
CA VAL A 166 11.24 -4.05 8.79
C VAL A 166 12.44 -3.19 8.39
N VAL A 167 12.81 -2.21 9.22
CA VAL A 167 13.96 -1.33 8.95
C VAL A 167 15.29 -2.07 9.09
N ASN A 168 15.41 -3.00 10.04
CA ASN A 168 16.62 -3.80 10.22
C ASN A 168 16.84 -4.82 9.10
N GLU A 169 15.76 -5.34 8.49
CA GLU A 169 15.86 -6.38 7.48
C GLU A 169 15.90 -5.85 6.04
N ARG A 170 15.41 -4.64 5.79
CA ARG A 170 15.16 -4.11 4.45
C ARG A 170 15.57 -2.63 4.33
N ASP A 171 15.65 -2.14 3.09
CA ASP A 171 15.79 -0.71 2.80
C ASP A 171 14.58 0.11 3.31
N ASP A 172 14.73 1.42 3.54
CA ASP A 172 13.77 2.34 4.18
C ASP A 172 12.35 2.37 3.57
N SER A 173 12.15 1.88 2.34
CA SER A 173 10.89 1.94 1.60
C SER A 173 9.71 1.21 2.28
N PRO A 174 9.88 0.00 2.88
CA PRO A 174 8.79 -0.70 3.57
C PRO A 174 8.38 -0.07 4.91
N GLY A 175 9.22 0.76 5.53
CA GLY A 175 8.88 1.45 6.78
C GLY A 175 7.63 2.32 6.66
N ALA A 176 7.42 2.96 5.49
CA ALA A 176 6.22 3.75 5.22
C ALA A 176 4.93 2.90 5.25
N ILE A 177 5.01 1.60 4.92
CA ILE A 177 3.88 0.67 4.99
C ILE A 177 3.49 0.48 6.45
N VAL A 178 4.46 0.19 7.33
CA VAL A 178 4.22 -0.01 8.77
C VAL A 178 3.59 1.23 9.41
N LEU A 179 4.16 2.42 9.16
CA LEU A 179 3.64 3.67 9.71
C LEU A 179 2.18 3.94 9.31
N ARG A 180 1.81 3.63 8.07
CA ARG A 180 0.43 3.81 7.60
C ARG A 180 -0.51 2.74 8.13
N HIS A 181 -0.05 1.50 8.30
CA HIS A 181 -0.85 0.44 8.91
C HIS A 181 -1.17 0.75 10.37
N GLY A 182 -0.25 1.36 11.13
CA GLY A 182 -0.56 1.87 12.47
C GLY A 182 -1.72 2.87 12.48
N LEU A 183 -1.72 3.83 11.57
CA LEU A 183 -2.86 4.75 11.43
C LEU A 183 -4.14 4.03 11.02
N MET A 184 -4.06 3.06 10.10
CA MET A 184 -5.24 2.31 9.64
C MET A 184 -5.78 1.38 10.72
N ALA A 185 -4.95 0.85 11.62
CA ALA A 185 -5.37 0.06 12.77
C ALA A 185 -6.34 0.83 13.68
N SER A 186 -5.99 2.06 14.03
CA SER A 186 -6.88 2.91 14.83
C SER A 186 -8.18 3.27 14.08
N ARG A 187 -8.12 3.44 12.75
CA ARG A 187 -9.33 3.64 11.92
C ARG A 187 -10.22 2.41 11.89
N ILE A 188 -9.66 1.18 11.78
CA ILE A 188 -10.43 -0.06 11.84
C ILE A 188 -11.10 -0.20 13.20
N ALA A 189 -10.36 0.04 14.30
CA ALA A 189 -10.93 0.02 15.64
C ALA A 189 -12.08 1.03 15.79
N GLY A 190 -11.93 2.24 15.25
CA GLY A 190 -12.99 3.25 15.22
C GLY A 190 -14.23 2.79 14.43
N VAL A 191 -14.04 2.11 13.30
CA VAL A 191 -15.16 1.55 12.52
C VAL A 191 -15.87 0.44 13.29
N LEU A 192 -15.13 -0.50 13.91
CA LEU A 192 -15.72 -1.57 14.73
C LEU A 192 -16.52 -1.01 15.90
N THR A 193 -15.99 -0.01 16.60
CA THR A 193 -16.70 0.68 17.68
C THR A 193 -17.97 1.38 17.19
N ALA A 194 -17.94 2.03 16.04
CA ALA A 194 -19.11 2.66 15.43
C ALA A 194 -20.18 1.66 15.03
N LEU A 195 -19.79 0.49 14.51
CA LEU A 195 -20.71 -0.61 14.20
C LEU A 195 -21.37 -1.14 15.48
N ARG A 196 -20.62 -1.37 16.53
CA ARG A 196 -21.11 -1.81 17.84
C ARG A 196 -22.09 -0.80 18.44
N LYS A 197 -21.75 0.50 18.37
CA LYS A 197 -22.67 1.59 18.77
C LYS A 197 -24.00 1.50 18.03
N GLY A 198 -23.96 1.29 16.71
CA GLY A 198 -25.17 1.17 15.89
C GLY A 198 -25.98 -0.07 16.22
N GLU A 199 -25.35 -1.21 16.46
CA GLU A 199 -26.02 -2.46 16.86
C GLU A 199 -26.72 -2.35 18.22
N CYS A 200 -26.12 -1.61 19.16
CA CYS A 200 -26.68 -1.36 20.49
C CYS A 200 -27.64 -0.17 20.53
N ALA A 201 -27.82 0.56 19.42
CA ALA A 201 -28.61 1.78 19.31
C ALA A 201 -28.28 2.85 20.38
N TRP A 202 -27.00 2.96 20.77
CA TRP A 202 -26.55 3.90 21.78
C TRP A 202 -26.34 5.30 21.17
N ALA A 203 -26.99 6.31 21.71
CA ALA A 203 -26.96 7.69 21.18
C ALA A 203 -25.91 8.60 21.84
N MET A 204 -24.91 8.05 22.49
CA MET A 204 -23.84 8.84 23.14
C MET A 204 -22.89 9.42 22.11
N PRO A 205 -22.42 10.68 22.31
CA PRO A 205 -21.50 11.31 21.35
C PRO A 205 -20.07 10.80 21.42
N GLN A 206 -19.63 10.24 22.56
CA GLN A 206 -18.30 9.71 22.77
C GLN A 206 -18.35 8.23 23.17
N TYR A 207 -17.44 7.48 22.60
CA TYR A 207 -17.24 6.06 22.91
C TYR A 207 -15.78 5.76 23.12
N VAL A 208 -15.47 5.05 24.19
CA VAL A 208 -14.19 4.39 24.34
C VAL A 208 -14.25 3.08 23.57
N CYS A 209 -13.28 2.83 22.72
CA CYS A 209 -13.15 1.56 22.02
C CYS A 209 -13.06 0.41 23.04
N SER A 210 -13.85 -0.64 22.86
CA SER A 210 -13.72 -1.83 23.71
C SER A 210 -12.40 -2.55 23.43
N ASP A 211 -11.86 -3.25 24.44
CA ASP A 211 -10.63 -4.05 24.26
C ASP A 211 -10.83 -5.13 23.19
N GLU A 212 -12.03 -5.69 23.07
CA GLU A 212 -12.37 -6.68 22.04
C GLU A 212 -12.27 -6.09 20.62
N ASP A 213 -12.87 -4.90 20.39
CA ASP A 213 -12.80 -4.22 19.09
C ASP A 213 -11.38 -3.77 18.77
N PHE A 214 -10.69 -3.25 19.78
CA PHE A 214 -9.29 -2.85 19.63
C PHE A 214 -8.39 -4.04 19.27
N HIS A 215 -8.47 -5.13 20.03
CA HIS A 215 -7.67 -6.34 19.78
C HIS A 215 -7.99 -6.94 18.39
N THR A 216 -9.27 -7.00 18.01
CA THR A 216 -9.70 -7.43 16.67
C THR A 216 -9.07 -6.57 15.58
N ALA A 217 -9.07 -5.24 15.74
CA ALA A 217 -8.46 -4.33 14.78
C ALA A 217 -6.93 -4.54 14.67
N MET A 218 -6.25 -4.78 15.80
CA MET A 218 -4.82 -5.08 15.81
C MET A 218 -4.51 -6.38 15.05
N LEU A 219 -5.25 -7.46 15.33
CA LEU A 219 -5.07 -8.75 14.63
C LEU A 219 -5.35 -8.64 13.12
N MET A 220 -6.42 -7.94 12.74
CA MET A 220 -6.71 -7.70 11.33
C MET A 220 -5.56 -6.94 10.65
N THR A 221 -5.02 -5.94 11.33
CA THR A 221 -3.96 -5.11 10.76
C THR A 221 -2.65 -5.86 10.65
N ASP A 222 -2.31 -6.74 11.59
CA ASP A 222 -1.11 -7.59 11.51
C ASP A 222 -1.14 -8.47 10.24
N VAL A 223 -2.27 -9.14 9.98
CA VAL A 223 -2.45 -9.96 8.77
C VAL A 223 -2.34 -9.11 7.50
N LEU A 224 -2.96 -7.93 7.49
CA LEU A 224 -2.93 -7.04 6.33
C LEU A 224 -1.53 -6.42 6.11
N LEU A 225 -0.79 -6.16 7.19
CA LEU A 225 0.59 -5.70 7.13
C LEU A 225 1.50 -6.78 6.53
N GLU A 226 1.39 -8.02 6.99
CA GLU A 226 2.14 -9.15 6.43
C GLU A 226 1.89 -9.29 4.93
N HIS A 227 0.63 -9.28 4.50
CA HIS A 227 0.25 -9.35 3.09
C HIS A 227 0.77 -8.15 2.27
N SER A 228 0.73 -6.95 2.84
CA SER A 228 1.26 -5.75 2.20
C SER A 228 2.77 -5.82 2.04
N LEU A 229 3.50 -6.29 3.05
CA LEU A 229 4.95 -6.49 2.98
C LEU A 229 5.32 -7.59 2.00
N LEU A 230 4.56 -8.68 1.92
CA LEU A 230 4.77 -9.76 0.97
C LEU A 230 4.64 -9.26 -0.47
N LEU A 231 3.57 -8.54 -0.80
CA LEU A 231 3.32 -8.06 -2.16
C LEU A 231 4.20 -6.86 -2.54
N SER A 232 4.71 -6.09 -1.57
CA SER A 232 5.63 -4.97 -1.84
C SER A 232 6.88 -5.42 -2.60
N THR A 233 7.38 -6.63 -2.34
CA THR A 233 8.53 -7.21 -3.05
C THR A 233 8.26 -7.44 -4.54
N SER A 234 7.01 -7.70 -4.91
CA SER A 234 6.59 -7.88 -6.31
C SER A 234 6.51 -6.55 -7.04
N VAL A 235 6.06 -5.49 -6.37
CA VAL A 235 6.04 -4.11 -6.90
C VAL A 235 7.47 -3.62 -7.12
N GLN A 236 8.37 -3.80 -6.16
CA GLN A 236 9.79 -3.44 -6.31
C GLN A 236 10.47 -4.16 -7.49
N LYS A 237 10.15 -5.43 -7.72
CA LYS A 237 10.67 -6.17 -8.88
C LYS A 237 10.16 -5.61 -10.20
N SER A 238 8.95 -5.07 -10.26
CA SER A 238 8.42 -4.43 -11.47
C SER A 238 9.06 -3.05 -11.70
N GLU A 239 9.42 -2.31 -10.66
CA GLU A 239 10.20 -1.08 -10.76
C GLU A 239 11.60 -1.35 -11.35
N THR A 240 12.28 -2.38 -10.87
CA THR A 240 13.60 -2.76 -11.39
C THR A 240 13.54 -3.24 -12.84
N ASN A 241 12.43 -3.78 -13.28
CA ASN A 241 12.20 -4.17 -14.68
C ASN A 241 11.81 -2.97 -15.57
N SER A 242 11.32 -1.87 -15.01
CA SER A 242 10.90 -0.67 -15.77
C SER A 242 12.04 0.30 -16.05
N LYS A 243 13.10 0.29 -15.24
CA LYS A 243 14.39 0.93 -15.56
C LYS A 243 15.41 -0.18 -15.79
N PRO A 244 15.99 -0.31 -16.98
CA PRO A 244 17.06 -1.28 -17.16
C PRO A 244 18.15 -0.97 -16.13
N LEU A 245 18.31 -1.87 -15.15
CA LEU A 245 19.41 -1.82 -14.18
C LEU A 245 20.68 -1.48 -14.95
N LYS A 246 21.31 -0.38 -14.61
CA LYS A 246 22.59 -0.01 -15.23
C LYS A 246 23.46 -1.25 -15.17
N PRO A 247 24.06 -1.72 -16.27
CA PRO A 247 24.67 -3.05 -16.33
C PRO A 247 25.67 -3.37 -15.21
N TYR A 248 26.32 -2.37 -14.63
CA TYR A 248 27.27 -2.54 -13.54
C TYR A 248 26.64 -2.92 -12.19
N PHE A 249 25.32 -2.73 -12.01
CA PHE A 249 24.60 -3.22 -10.82
C PHE A 249 24.68 -4.75 -10.66
N ARG A 250 24.90 -5.47 -11.74
CA ARG A 250 25.11 -6.94 -11.68
C ARG A 250 26.33 -7.32 -10.84
N LEU A 251 27.29 -6.42 -10.64
CA LEU A 251 28.45 -6.65 -9.78
C LEU A 251 28.18 -6.29 -8.30
N ARG A 252 27.07 -5.64 -7.96
CA ARG A 252 26.77 -5.24 -6.58
C ARG A 252 26.82 -6.41 -5.60
N PRO A 253 26.17 -7.56 -5.84
CA PRO A 253 26.25 -8.73 -4.93
C PRO A 253 27.69 -9.27 -4.81
N VAL A 254 28.45 -9.28 -5.90
CA VAL A 254 29.84 -9.73 -5.91
C VAL A 254 30.69 -8.81 -5.03
N LEU A 255 30.57 -7.51 -5.19
CA LEU A 255 31.33 -6.52 -4.42
C LEU A 255 30.90 -6.48 -2.95
N GLN A 256 29.61 -6.64 -2.67
CA GLN A 256 29.11 -6.71 -1.29
C GLN A 256 29.64 -7.91 -0.52
N SER A 257 29.95 -9.01 -1.19
CA SER A 257 30.46 -10.23 -0.56
C SER A 257 31.93 -10.13 -0.08
N PHE A 258 32.63 -9.02 -0.33
CA PHE A 258 33.95 -8.76 0.22
C PHE A 258 33.82 -7.88 1.48
N SER A 259 34.41 -8.30 2.59
CA SER A 259 34.41 -7.55 3.85
C SER A 259 35.50 -6.48 3.95
N GLY A 260 36.49 -6.50 3.04
CA GLY A 260 37.63 -5.61 3.05
C GLY A 260 38.14 -5.27 1.65
N THR A 261 39.47 -5.19 1.50
CA THR A 261 40.15 -5.05 0.21
C THR A 261 40.18 -6.36 -0.55
N PHE A 262 40.15 -6.30 -1.87
CA PHE A 262 40.18 -7.45 -2.77
C PHE A 262 41.02 -7.14 -4.02
N THR A 263 41.51 -8.18 -4.68
CA THR A 263 42.23 -8.06 -5.95
C THR A 263 41.26 -8.13 -7.12
N PHE A 264 41.68 -7.66 -8.29
CA PHE A 264 40.91 -7.81 -9.52
C PHE A 264 40.62 -9.27 -9.87
N ALA A 265 41.60 -10.16 -9.64
CA ALA A 265 41.46 -11.58 -9.90
C ALA A 265 40.37 -12.23 -9.03
N GLU A 266 40.40 -11.96 -7.73
CA GLU A 266 39.38 -12.46 -6.79
C GLU A 266 37.97 -11.96 -7.15
N MET A 267 37.84 -10.70 -7.56
CA MET A 267 36.56 -10.16 -8.01
C MET A 267 36.05 -10.89 -9.27
N VAL A 268 36.91 -11.13 -10.26
CA VAL A 268 36.55 -11.83 -11.49
C VAL A 268 36.16 -13.28 -11.20
N GLU A 269 36.95 -14.01 -10.39
CA GLU A 269 36.66 -15.39 -10.00
C GLU A 269 35.29 -15.51 -9.32
N LYS A 270 35.03 -14.59 -8.36
CA LYS A 270 33.78 -14.59 -7.61
C LYS A 270 32.58 -14.21 -8.50
N ALA A 271 32.77 -13.27 -9.44
CA ALA A 271 31.76 -12.92 -10.42
C ALA A 271 31.40 -14.11 -11.33
N VAL A 272 32.38 -14.89 -11.77
CA VAL A 272 32.16 -16.09 -12.57
C VAL A 272 31.40 -17.16 -11.77
N LYS A 273 31.78 -17.39 -10.50
CA LYS A 273 31.05 -18.30 -9.58
C LYS A 273 29.59 -17.87 -9.38
N MET A 274 29.30 -16.58 -9.48
CA MET A 274 27.93 -16.03 -9.39
C MET A 274 27.21 -15.91 -10.76
N GLY A 275 27.73 -16.59 -11.80
CA GLY A 275 27.10 -16.67 -13.12
C GLY A 275 27.33 -15.44 -14.03
N ILE A 276 28.29 -14.58 -13.73
CA ILE A 276 28.64 -13.44 -14.59
C ILE A 276 29.84 -13.83 -15.48
N PRO A 277 29.71 -13.85 -16.83
CA PRO A 277 30.81 -14.16 -17.71
C PRO A 277 32.04 -13.27 -17.48
N GLN A 278 33.23 -13.82 -17.56
CA GLN A 278 34.49 -13.14 -17.25
C GLN A 278 34.68 -11.81 -18.03
N SER A 279 34.39 -11.80 -19.33
CA SER A 279 34.47 -10.60 -20.17
C SER A 279 33.50 -9.50 -19.71
N THR A 280 32.29 -9.91 -19.30
CA THR A 280 31.27 -9.02 -18.76
C THR A 280 31.68 -8.47 -17.41
N ALA A 281 32.18 -9.30 -16.50
CA ALA A 281 32.67 -8.89 -15.20
C ALA A 281 33.79 -7.83 -15.32
N LYS A 282 34.77 -8.06 -16.19
CA LYS A 282 35.86 -7.11 -16.47
C LYS A 282 35.35 -5.75 -16.96
N ARG A 283 34.43 -5.76 -17.93
CA ARG A 283 33.86 -4.52 -18.49
C ARG A 283 33.03 -3.74 -17.46
N LEU A 284 32.22 -4.44 -16.67
CA LEU A 284 31.36 -3.83 -15.65
C LEU A 284 32.19 -3.29 -14.48
N PHE A 285 33.27 -3.99 -14.11
CA PHE A 285 34.17 -3.56 -13.04
C PHE A 285 34.86 -2.23 -13.37
N LYS A 286 35.35 -2.07 -14.61
CA LYS A 286 35.89 -0.79 -15.06
C LYS A 286 34.91 0.35 -14.79
N LYS A 287 33.63 0.17 -15.12
CA LYS A 287 32.58 1.17 -14.84
C LYS A 287 32.38 1.44 -13.34
N THR A 288 32.54 0.46 -12.45
CA THR A 288 32.44 0.69 -11.00
C THR A 288 33.63 1.51 -10.48
N VAL A 289 34.78 1.40 -11.09
CA VAL A 289 35.95 2.23 -10.78
C VAL A 289 35.77 3.66 -11.33
N ASP A 290 35.32 3.80 -12.58
CA ASP A 290 35.03 5.10 -13.21
C ASP A 290 33.99 5.93 -12.43
N LEU A 291 33.06 5.25 -11.77
CA LEU A 291 32.03 5.85 -10.92
C LEU A 291 32.47 6.03 -9.46
N GLU A 292 33.73 5.73 -9.15
CA GLU A 292 34.28 5.77 -7.79
C GLU A 292 33.49 4.95 -6.75
N LEU A 293 32.77 3.92 -7.18
CA LEU A 293 32.13 2.95 -6.28
C LEU A 293 33.16 2.01 -5.65
N VAL A 294 34.28 1.88 -6.33
CA VAL A 294 35.47 1.11 -5.92
C VAL A 294 36.70 1.94 -6.21
N VAL A 295 37.61 2.08 -5.27
CA VAL A 295 38.90 2.78 -5.42
C VAL A 295 40.04 1.79 -5.35
N LYS A 296 41.13 2.09 -6.06
CA LYS A 296 42.35 1.29 -6.05
C LYS A 296 43.33 1.92 -5.06
N GLU A 297 43.81 1.13 -4.09
CA GLU A 297 44.79 1.50 -3.07
C GLU A 297 45.81 0.36 -2.98
N ASP A 298 47.09 0.65 -3.10
CA ASP A 298 48.22 -0.30 -2.96
C ASP A 298 48.07 -1.59 -3.74
N GLY A 299 47.61 -1.50 -4.99
CA GLY A 299 47.41 -2.67 -5.86
C GLY A 299 46.16 -3.48 -5.63
N LYS A 300 45.38 -3.18 -4.58
CA LYS A 300 44.07 -3.79 -4.24
C LYS A 300 42.96 -2.78 -4.44
N TYR A 301 41.73 -3.27 -4.36
CA TYR A 301 40.53 -2.46 -4.49
C TYR A 301 39.72 -2.48 -3.20
N ARG A 302 39.12 -1.32 -2.85
CA ARG A 302 38.27 -1.14 -1.69
C ARG A 302 36.93 -0.50 -2.11
N LYS A 303 35.83 -0.93 -1.52
CA LYS A 303 34.51 -0.29 -1.70
C LYS A 303 34.51 1.09 -1.07
N THR A 304 33.85 2.03 -1.71
CA THR A 304 33.58 3.35 -1.13
C THR A 304 32.22 3.41 -0.45
N HIS A 305 31.95 4.46 0.31
CA HIS A 305 30.63 4.72 0.90
C HIS A 305 29.65 5.38 -0.09
N ARG A 306 30.03 5.53 -1.37
CA ARG A 306 29.15 6.08 -2.40
C ARG A 306 27.96 5.16 -2.61
N LYS A 307 26.75 5.75 -2.64
CA LYS A 307 25.53 5.01 -2.96
C LYS A 307 25.56 4.56 -4.43
N TRP A 308 25.16 3.34 -4.68
CA TRP A 308 24.90 2.83 -6.01
C TRP A 308 23.65 3.56 -6.55
N ALA A 309 23.82 4.55 -7.40
CA ALA A 309 22.75 5.39 -7.96
C ALA A 309 22.39 4.95 -9.41
#